data_c9b51c1eaab9623b5dc4234849a46488
#
_entry.id   c9b51c1eaab9623b5dc4234849a46488
#
_cell.length_a   1.000
_cell.length_b   1.000
_cell.length_c   1.000
_cell.angle_alpha   90.00
_cell.angle_beta   90.00
_cell.angle_gamma   90.00
#
_symmetry.space_group_name_H-M   'P 1'
#
loop_
_entity.id
_entity.type
_entity.pdbx_description
1 polymer ?
#
loop_
_entity_poly.entity_id
_entity_poly.type
_entity_poly.pdbx_seq_one_letter_code
_entity_poly.pdbx_strand_id
1 'polypeptide(L)'
;IGNVLVAGTTGKISGSVTNKETGEPLIGANIMVDGTPLGAATDTDGNYYILQVPPGTYTLRFTMIGYQTLIMNDVRIRVDLTTTINGKLSESAVGLEEVVVQAERPMIQTDVTYSQANISSEEVELLPVEEFEDVLALQAGVVTTGGEIHVRGGRGGEISYMVDGITVTDPYNSGIAVEIENNAIQELQFISGTFNAEYWQAMSGIVNIVTK
;
A
#
# COMPACT_ATOMS: atom_id res chain seq x y z
N ILE A 1 -16.68 23.31 9.64
CA ILE A 1 -15.36 22.66 9.63
C ILE A 1 -15.45 21.64 8.51
N GLY A 2 -14.87 21.98 7.32
CA GLY A 2 -14.83 21.06 6.19
C GLY A 2 -13.89 19.89 6.54
N ASN A 3 -14.36 18.66 6.40
CA ASN A 3 -13.49 17.50 6.39
C ASN A 3 -12.59 17.62 5.16
N VAL A 4 -11.32 17.85 5.36
CA VAL A 4 -10.30 17.65 4.33
C VAL A 4 -10.24 16.13 4.13
N LEU A 5 -10.79 15.65 3.03
CA LEU A 5 -10.55 14.28 2.57
C LEU A 5 -9.07 14.23 2.16
N VAL A 6 -8.24 13.68 3.00
CA VAL A 6 -6.85 13.35 2.68
C VAL A 6 -6.91 12.09 1.84
N ALA A 7 -6.56 12.18 0.56
CA ALA A 7 -6.43 11.03 -0.31
C ALA A 7 -5.34 10.08 0.22
N GLY A 8 -5.49 8.79 -0.03
CA GLY A 8 -4.80 7.70 0.64
C GLY A 8 -3.32 7.89 0.90
N THR A 9 -2.98 7.83 2.17
CA THR A 9 -1.60 7.77 2.66
C THR A 9 -1.31 6.43 3.34
N THR A 10 -2.34 5.58 3.44
CA THR A 10 -2.28 4.30 4.17
C THR A 10 -2.90 3.16 3.36
N GLY A 11 -2.47 1.96 3.65
CA GLY A 11 -3.08 0.74 3.16
C GLY A 11 -3.94 0.05 4.23
N LYS A 12 -4.41 -1.13 3.89
CA LYS A 12 -5.28 -1.95 4.74
C LYS A 12 -4.81 -3.42 4.68
N ILE A 13 -4.90 -4.10 5.81
CA ILE A 13 -4.71 -5.56 5.86
C ILE A 13 -6.07 -6.20 6.16
N SER A 14 -6.37 -7.28 5.45
CA SER A 14 -7.54 -8.12 5.73
C SER A 14 -7.13 -9.59 5.63
N GLY A 15 -7.96 -10.46 6.15
CA GLY A 15 -7.75 -11.89 6.01
C GLY A 15 -8.59 -12.69 6.98
N SER A 16 -8.33 -13.99 7.02
CA SER A 16 -8.97 -14.91 7.94
C SER A 16 -7.93 -15.75 8.70
N VAL A 17 -8.31 -16.18 9.90
CA VAL A 17 -7.51 -17.08 10.70
C VAL A 17 -8.29 -18.37 10.93
N THR A 18 -7.68 -19.49 10.59
CA THR A 18 -8.30 -20.82 10.71
C THR A 18 -7.39 -21.80 11.46
N ASN A 19 -7.99 -22.81 12.05
CA ASN A 19 -7.26 -23.97 12.56
C ASN A 19 -6.63 -24.73 11.36
N LYS A 20 -5.36 -25.02 11.43
CA LYS A 20 -4.60 -25.65 10.34
C LYS A 20 -5.07 -27.08 10.05
N GLU A 21 -5.56 -27.80 11.06
CA GLU A 21 -5.93 -29.21 10.97
C GLU A 21 -7.41 -29.39 10.60
N THR A 22 -8.30 -28.60 11.22
CA THR A 22 -9.75 -28.72 11.02
C THR A 22 -10.29 -27.78 9.94
N GLY A 23 -9.59 -26.68 9.67
CA GLY A 23 -10.03 -25.63 8.77
C GLY A 23 -11.11 -24.71 9.38
N GLU A 24 -11.48 -24.93 10.66
CA GLU A 24 -12.48 -24.12 11.34
C GLU A 24 -11.97 -22.69 11.61
N PRO A 25 -12.85 -21.66 11.54
CA PRO A 25 -12.47 -20.30 11.84
C PRO A 25 -12.09 -20.13 13.31
N LEU A 26 -11.04 -19.41 13.58
CA LEU A 26 -10.57 -19.10 14.93
C LEU A 26 -11.07 -17.74 15.37
N ILE A 27 -12.00 -17.73 16.32
CA ILE A 27 -12.64 -16.53 16.87
C ILE A 27 -11.76 -15.94 17.96
N GLY A 28 -11.51 -14.63 17.92
CA GLY A 28 -10.72 -13.93 18.93
C GLY A 28 -9.22 -14.17 18.84
N ALA A 29 -8.73 -14.70 17.72
CA ALA A 29 -7.30 -14.71 17.43
C ALA A 29 -6.83 -13.25 17.29
N ASN A 30 -5.69 -12.92 17.88
CA ASN A 30 -5.13 -11.58 17.86
C ASN A 30 -4.04 -11.47 16.79
N ILE A 31 -4.15 -10.46 15.95
CA ILE A 31 -3.21 -10.15 14.89
C ILE A 31 -2.58 -8.80 15.19
N MET A 32 -1.25 -8.74 15.27
CA MET A 32 -0.49 -7.52 15.50
C MET A 32 0.47 -7.25 14.36
N VAL A 33 0.64 -5.97 14.04
CA VAL A 33 1.68 -5.48 13.12
C VAL A 33 2.89 -5.11 13.98
N ASP A 34 3.93 -5.92 13.94
CA ASP A 34 5.12 -5.74 14.77
C ASP A 34 5.75 -4.35 14.51
N GLY A 35 6.20 -3.70 15.59
CA GLY A 35 6.76 -2.35 15.55
C GLY A 35 5.73 -1.22 15.51
N THR A 36 4.44 -1.52 15.52
CA THR A 36 3.35 -0.55 15.52
C THR A 36 2.33 -0.84 16.62
N PRO A 37 1.47 0.12 17.02
CA PRO A 37 0.34 -0.15 17.90
C PRO A 37 -0.86 -0.77 17.18
N LEU A 38 -0.75 -1.08 15.89
CA LEU A 38 -1.85 -1.53 15.04
C LEU A 38 -2.07 -3.04 15.19
N GLY A 39 -3.33 -3.43 15.26
CA GLY A 39 -3.73 -4.82 15.34
C GLY A 39 -5.24 -4.99 15.29
N ALA A 40 -5.68 -6.22 15.21
CA ALA A 40 -7.11 -6.59 15.24
C ALA A 40 -7.28 -7.97 15.87
N ALA A 41 -8.51 -8.26 16.32
CA ALA A 41 -8.94 -9.60 16.66
C ALA A 41 -9.89 -10.13 15.58
N THR A 42 -9.90 -11.44 15.39
CA THR A 42 -10.84 -12.09 14.46
C THR A 42 -12.27 -12.07 14.98
N ASP A 43 -13.21 -11.91 14.06
CA ASP A 43 -14.66 -11.98 14.30
C ASP A 43 -15.15 -13.43 14.40
N THR A 44 -16.49 -13.61 14.44
CA THR A 44 -17.15 -14.92 14.55
C THR A 44 -16.91 -15.86 13.37
N ASP A 45 -16.55 -15.30 12.21
CA ASP A 45 -16.24 -16.04 10.99
C ASP A 45 -14.71 -16.20 10.79
N GLY A 46 -13.93 -15.78 11.81
CA GLY A 46 -12.47 -15.82 11.76
C GLY A 46 -11.84 -14.72 10.92
N ASN A 47 -12.60 -13.73 10.44
CA ASN A 47 -12.08 -12.64 9.62
C ASN A 47 -11.53 -11.51 10.48
N TYR A 48 -10.56 -10.75 9.94
CA TYR A 48 -9.99 -9.58 10.58
C TYR A 48 -9.68 -8.48 9.58
N TYR A 49 -9.63 -7.22 10.09
CA TYR A 49 -9.29 -6.03 9.32
C TYR A 49 -8.41 -5.11 10.16
N ILE A 50 -7.27 -4.70 9.60
CA ILE A 50 -6.40 -3.67 10.18
C ILE A 50 -6.38 -2.51 9.21
N LEU A 51 -6.87 -1.36 9.64
CA LEU A 51 -7.00 -0.15 8.83
C LEU A 51 -5.86 0.82 9.13
N GLN A 52 -5.63 1.76 8.21
CA GLN A 52 -4.68 2.85 8.38
C GLN A 52 -3.24 2.37 8.64
N VAL A 53 -2.82 1.31 7.95
CA VAL A 53 -1.45 0.83 8.03
C VAL A 53 -0.60 1.66 7.07
N PRO A 54 0.47 2.33 7.53
CA PRO A 54 1.38 3.04 6.63
C PRO A 54 1.99 2.11 5.58
N PRO A 55 2.34 2.59 4.39
CA PRO A 55 3.02 1.78 3.40
C PRO A 55 4.39 1.34 3.92
N GLY A 56 4.80 0.12 3.57
CA GLY A 56 6.06 -0.46 4.05
C GLY A 56 6.01 -1.98 4.10
N THR A 57 7.08 -2.57 4.59
CA THR A 57 7.20 -4.02 4.79
C THR A 57 7.19 -4.34 6.28
N TYR A 58 6.28 -5.19 6.68
CA TYR A 58 6.00 -5.49 8.09
C TYR A 58 6.07 -6.99 8.39
N THR A 59 6.18 -7.29 9.66
CA THR A 59 5.97 -8.63 10.22
C THR A 59 4.62 -8.66 10.92
N LEU A 60 3.79 -9.64 10.58
CA LEU A 60 2.52 -9.90 11.26
C LEU A 60 2.68 -11.05 12.25
N ARG A 61 2.17 -10.85 13.44
CA ARG A 61 2.15 -11.85 14.52
C ARG A 61 0.71 -12.24 14.83
N PHE A 62 0.42 -13.54 14.65
CA PHE A 62 -0.87 -14.13 14.96
C PHE A 62 -0.77 -14.94 16.25
N THR A 63 -1.59 -14.62 17.22
CA THR A 63 -1.60 -15.28 18.54
C THR A 63 -3.00 -15.68 18.96
N MET A 64 -3.11 -16.86 19.58
CA MET A 64 -4.35 -17.33 20.19
C MET A 64 -4.02 -18.31 21.31
N ILE A 65 -4.79 -18.29 22.39
CA ILE A 65 -4.61 -19.19 23.51
C ILE A 65 -4.85 -20.64 23.06
N GLY A 66 -3.90 -21.53 23.34
CA GLY A 66 -3.96 -22.93 22.93
C GLY A 66 -3.40 -23.22 21.54
N TYR A 67 -2.86 -22.20 20.86
CA TYR A 67 -2.26 -22.33 19.53
C TYR A 67 -0.81 -21.83 19.50
N GLN A 68 -0.05 -22.36 18.56
CA GLN A 68 1.30 -21.85 18.27
C GLN A 68 1.23 -20.47 17.66
N THR A 69 2.16 -19.58 18.05
CA THR A 69 2.29 -18.25 17.45
C THR A 69 2.78 -18.41 16.01
N LEU A 70 2.04 -17.79 15.07
CA LEU A 70 2.45 -17.72 13.67
C LEU A 70 3.01 -16.32 13.40
N ILE A 71 4.21 -16.27 12.83
CA ILE A 71 4.88 -15.03 12.40
C ILE A 71 4.98 -15.06 10.88
N MET A 72 4.45 -14.02 10.24
CA MET A 72 4.57 -13.81 8.80
C MET A 72 5.45 -12.60 8.53
N ASN A 73 6.60 -12.84 7.93
CA ASN A 73 7.55 -11.79 7.53
C ASN A 73 7.27 -11.31 6.11
N ASP A 74 7.85 -10.16 5.76
CA ASP A 74 7.84 -9.58 4.41
C ASP A 74 6.43 -9.25 3.87
N VAL A 75 5.51 -8.90 4.76
CA VAL A 75 4.17 -8.43 4.40
C VAL A 75 4.28 -7.00 3.89
N ARG A 76 4.15 -6.80 2.57
CA ARG A 76 4.22 -5.48 1.95
C ARG A 76 2.84 -4.83 1.93
N ILE A 77 2.76 -3.66 2.53
CA ILE A 77 1.57 -2.80 2.53
C ILE A 77 1.78 -1.66 1.57
N ARG A 78 0.80 -1.39 0.73
CA ARG A 78 0.81 -0.31 -0.26
C ARG A 78 -0.36 0.63 -0.04
N VAL A 79 -0.18 1.88 -0.44
CA VAL A 79 -1.21 2.92 -0.36
C VAL A 79 -2.45 2.51 -1.13
N ASP A 80 -3.62 2.79 -0.55
CA ASP A 80 -4.96 2.55 -1.11
C ASP A 80 -5.27 1.09 -1.49
N LEU A 81 -4.40 0.16 -1.13
CA LEU A 81 -4.60 -1.26 -1.40
C LEU A 81 -4.94 -2.06 -0.16
N THR A 82 -5.68 -3.15 -0.38
CA THR A 82 -5.92 -4.17 0.63
C THR A 82 -4.95 -5.33 0.42
N THR A 83 -4.08 -5.55 1.40
CA THR A 83 -3.22 -6.74 1.44
C THR A 83 -3.97 -7.86 2.16
N THR A 84 -4.30 -8.94 1.45
CA THR A 84 -5.01 -10.08 2.05
C THR A 84 -4.02 -11.11 2.56
N ILE A 85 -4.04 -11.37 3.87
CA ILE A 85 -3.14 -12.32 4.56
C ILE A 85 -3.98 -13.28 5.41
N ASN A 86 -3.91 -14.56 5.09
CA ASN A 86 -4.63 -15.60 5.83
C ASN A 86 -3.67 -16.36 6.75
N GLY A 87 -4.04 -16.51 8.02
CA GLY A 87 -3.29 -17.25 9.02
C GLY A 87 -3.86 -18.66 9.22
N LYS A 88 -2.98 -19.67 9.34
CA LYS A 88 -3.37 -21.03 9.75
C LYS A 88 -2.59 -21.37 11.01
N LEU A 89 -3.28 -21.47 12.14
CA LEU A 89 -2.67 -21.76 13.44
C LEU A 89 -2.79 -23.27 13.75
N SER A 90 -1.70 -23.83 14.24
CA SER A 90 -1.67 -25.22 14.75
C SER A 90 -1.94 -25.22 16.25
N GLU A 91 -2.72 -26.17 16.74
CA GLU A 91 -2.91 -26.36 18.19
C GLU A 91 -1.60 -26.70 18.87
N SER A 92 -1.38 -26.14 20.05
CA SER A 92 -0.22 -26.46 20.88
C SER A 92 -0.65 -26.64 22.33
N ALA A 93 -0.31 -27.79 22.88
CA ALA A 93 -0.52 -28.05 24.32
C ALA A 93 0.47 -27.28 25.20
N VAL A 94 1.56 -26.74 24.62
CA VAL A 94 2.60 -25.96 25.30
C VAL A 94 2.93 -24.74 24.43
N GLY A 95 2.29 -23.63 24.70
CA GLY A 95 2.22 -22.43 23.87
C GLY A 95 3.51 -21.61 23.70
N LEU A 96 4.64 -22.19 23.35
CA LEU A 96 5.93 -21.49 23.24
C LEU A 96 6.69 -21.73 21.92
N GLU A 97 6.14 -22.49 20.97
CA GLU A 97 6.78 -22.64 19.66
C GLU A 97 6.24 -21.60 18.69
N GLU A 98 7.13 -20.78 18.14
CA GLU A 98 6.83 -19.83 17.08
C GLU A 98 7.07 -20.50 15.72
N VAL A 99 6.11 -20.34 14.82
CA VAL A 99 6.24 -20.78 13.41
C VAL A 99 6.44 -19.54 12.55
N VAL A 100 7.61 -19.41 11.95
CA VAL A 100 7.94 -18.30 11.06
C VAL A 100 7.72 -18.72 9.62
N VAL A 101 6.92 -17.97 8.87
CA VAL A 101 6.71 -18.13 7.43
C VAL A 101 6.92 -16.81 6.71
N GLN A 102 7.35 -16.88 5.45
CA GLN A 102 7.34 -15.71 4.56
C GLN A 102 5.95 -15.54 3.95
N ALA A 103 5.49 -14.30 3.85
CA ALA A 103 4.25 -14.01 3.17
C ALA A 103 4.37 -14.35 1.67
N GLU A 104 3.42 -15.12 1.17
CA GLU A 104 3.31 -15.34 -0.27
C GLU A 104 2.87 -14.04 -0.95
N ARG A 105 3.59 -13.62 -1.99
CA ARG A 105 3.22 -12.43 -2.76
C ARG A 105 2.05 -12.79 -3.68
N PRO A 106 0.87 -12.20 -3.51
CA PRO A 106 -0.21 -12.41 -4.46
C PRO A 106 0.21 -11.84 -5.82
N MET A 107 0.17 -12.68 -6.87
CA MET A 107 0.54 -12.27 -8.24
C MET A 107 -0.53 -11.40 -8.90
N ILE A 108 -1.75 -11.34 -8.37
CA ILE A 108 -2.89 -10.61 -8.93
C ILE A 108 -3.53 -9.78 -7.83
N GLN A 109 -3.62 -8.47 -8.08
CA GLN A 109 -4.40 -7.54 -7.26
C GLN A 109 -5.79 -7.42 -7.88
N THR A 110 -6.82 -7.86 -7.16
CA THR A 110 -8.21 -7.88 -7.64
C THR A 110 -9.01 -6.63 -7.27
N ASP A 111 -8.45 -5.78 -6.42
CA ASP A 111 -9.15 -4.66 -5.79
C ASP A 111 -9.14 -3.38 -6.63
N VAL A 112 -8.33 -3.33 -7.71
CA VAL A 112 -8.16 -2.11 -8.51
C VAL A 112 -8.88 -2.21 -9.84
N THR A 113 -9.69 -1.20 -10.13
CA THR A 113 -10.41 -1.04 -11.42
C THR A 113 -9.68 -0.11 -12.40
N TYR A 114 -8.51 0.42 -12.02
CA TYR A 114 -7.69 1.36 -12.77
C TYR A 114 -6.25 0.84 -12.89
N SER A 115 -5.49 1.40 -13.84
CA SER A 115 -4.05 1.08 -13.93
C SER A 115 -3.30 1.86 -12.86
N GLN A 116 -2.69 1.13 -11.94
CA GLN A 116 -1.89 1.67 -10.85
C GLN A 116 -0.51 1.03 -10.89
N ALA A 117 0.52 1.85 -10.72
CA ALA A 117 1.87 1.41 -10.41
C ALA A 117 2.27 1.96 -9.04
N ASN A 118 2.66 1.08 -8.16
CA ASN A 118 3.18 1.43 -6.85
C ASN A 118 4.67 1.07 -6.81
N ILE A 119 5.50 2.06 -6.59
CA ILE A 119 6.96 1.96 -6.58
C ILE A 119 7.41 2.25 -5.16
N SER A 120 8.05 1.28 -4.52
CA SER A 120 8.54 1.44 -3.15
C SER A 120 9.87 2.18 -3.10
N SER A 121 10.26 2.65 -1.91
CA SER A 121 11.56 3.28 -1.69
C SER A 121 12.72 2.39 -2.14
N GLU A 122 12.64 1.09 -1.87
CA GLU A 122 13.68 0.15 -2.28
C GLU A 122 13.79 0.03 -3.82
N GLU A 123 12.64 0.10 -4.50
CA GLU A 123 12.61 0.07 -5.97
C GLU A 123 13.15 1.38 -6.56
N VAL A 124 12.83 2.54 -5.97
CA VAL A 124 13.38 3.85 -6.37
C VAL A 124 14.91 3.89 -6.20
N GLU A 125 15.42 3.41 -5.06
CA GLU A 125 16.86 3.38 -4.76
C GLU A 125 17.68 2.47 -5.71
N LEU A 126 17.03 1.46 -6.30
CA LEU A 126 17.67 0.56 -7.27
C LEU A 126 17.73 1.14 -8.69
N LEU A 127 16.97 2.18 -8.99
CA LEU A 127 16.95 2.81 -10.30
C LEU A 127 18.10 3.81 -10.42
N PRO A 128 18.80 3.85 -11.57
CA PRO A 128 19.89 4.79 -11.82
C PRO A 128 19.36 6.17 -12.24
N VAL A 129 18.45 6.74 -11.45
CA VAL A 129 17.77 8.01 -11.72
C VAL A 129 17.89 8.92 -10.51
N GLU A 130 18.05 10.23 -10.76
CA GLU A 130 18.25 11.23 -9.70
C GLU A 130 16.92 11.88 -9.25
N GLU A 131 15.98 12.01 -10.17
CA GLU A 131 14.69 12.68 -9.93
C GLU A 131 13.52 11.67 -10.02
N PHE A 132 12.47 11.90 -9.24
CA PHE A 132 11.28 11.04 -9.25
C PHE A 132 10.52 11.09 -10.60
N GLU A 133 10.64 12.19 -11.33
CA GLU A 133 10.07 12.35 -12.68
C GLU A 133 10.67 11.35 -13.67
N ASP A 134 11.94 11.01 -13.52
CA ASP A 134 12.58 9.96 -14.31
C ASP A 134 12.00 8.58 -14.00
N VAL A 135 11.65 8.33 -12.72
CA VAL A 135 10.97 7.10 -12.30
C VAL A 135 9.59 7.01 -12.97
N LEU A 136 8.87 8.14 -13.06
CA LEU A 136 7.58 8.21 -13.76
C LEU A 136 7.73 7.96 -15.25
N ALA A 137 8.77 8.49 -15.88
CA ALA A 137 9.03 8.30 -17.32
C ALA A 137 9.25 6.81 -17.69
N LEU A 138 9.64 5.98 -16.74
CA LEU A 138 9.76 4.53 -16.94
C LEU A 138 8.41 3.79 -16.92
N GLN A 139 7.33 4.47 -16.50
CA GLN A 139 6.03 3.81 -16.37
C GLN A 139 5.32 3.66 -17.71
N ALA A 140 4.54 2.57 -17.83
CA ALA A 140 3.78 2.30 -19.06
C ALA A 140 2.74 3.41 -19.33
N GLY A 141 2.78 3.95 -20.54
CA GLY A 141 1.87 5.02 -20.97
C GLY A 141 2.30 6.41 -20.57
N VAL A 142 3.50 6.59 -20.05
CA VAL A 142 4.12 7.90 -19.75
C VAL A 142 5.11 8.23 -20.88
N VAL A 143 5.07 9.47 -21.35
CA VAL A 143 6.00 10.01 -22.35
C VAL A 143 6.43 11.40 -21.91
N THR A 144 7.72 11.65 -21.90
CA THR A 144 8.26 13.00 -21.64
C THR A 144 8.56 13.69 -22.97
N THR A 145 8.00 14.86 -23.19
CA THR A 145 8.22 15.67 -24.39
C THR A 145 8.38 17.13 -24.00
N GLY A 146 9.50 17.74 -24.37
CA GLY A 146 9.78 19.16 -24.08
C GLY A 146 9.91 19.48 -22.60
N GLY A 147 10.21 18.48 -21.75
CA GLY A 147 10.29 18.64 -20.29
C GLY A 147 8.94 18.49 -19.58
N GLU A 148 7.86 18.17 -20.31
CA GLU A 148 6.54 17.90 -19.75
C GLU A 148 6.23 16.40 -19.77
N ILE A 149 5.58 15.91 -18.73
CA ILE A 149 5.12 14.55 -18.63
C ILE A 149 3.70 14.43 -19.22
N HIS A 150 3.52 13.49 -20.13
CA HIS A 150 2.24 13.16 -20.77
C HIS A 150 1.85 11.75 -20.38
N VAL A 151 0.61 11.56 -19.94
CA VAL A 151 0.07 10.26 -19.57
C VAL A 151 -1.01 9.84 -20.56
N ARG A 152 -0.83 8.66 -21.19
CA ARG A 152 -1.80 8.05 -22.13
C ARG A 152 -2.26 8.99 -23.25
N GLY A 153 -1.38 9.86 -23.73
CA GLY A 153 -1.70 10.83 -24.77
C GLY A 153 -2.48 12.05 -24.28
N GLY A 154 -2.62 12.23 -22.96
CA GLY A 154 -3.11 13.47 -22.36
C GLY A 154 -2.17 14.62 -22.60
N ARG A 155 -2.65 15.84 -22.34
CA ARG A 155 -1.83 17.06 -22.46
C ARG A 155 -0.89 17.19 -21.27
N GLY A 156 0.21 17.89 -21.46
CA GLY A 156 1.01 18.37 -20.33
C GLY A 156 0.13 19.18 -19.37
N GLY A 157 0.31 18.97 -18.06
CA GLY A 157 -0.48 19.69 -17.06
C GLY A 157 -1.83 19.08 -16.67
N GLU A 158 -2.19 17.92 -17.19
CA GLU A 158 -3.39 17.17 -16.80
C GLU A 158 -3.11 16.16 -15.67
N ILE A 159 -1.90 16.16 -15.12
CA ILE A 159 -1.48 15.33 -14.00
C ILE A 159 -1.71 16.06 -12.69
N SER A 160 -2.29 15.39 -11.72
CA SER A 160 -2.38 15.88 -10.34
C SER A 160 -1.24 15.30 -9.50
N TYR A 161 -0.42 16.17 -8.93
CA TYR A 161 0.65 15.79 -8.01
C TYR A 161 0.18 15.97 -6.58
N MET A 162 0.41 14.95 -5.76
CA MET A 162 0.04 14.93 -4.34
C MET A 162 1.23 14.47 -3.51
N VAL A 163 1.39 15.07 -2.34
CA VAL A 163 2.36 14.68 -1.32
C VAL A 163 1.61 14.46 -0.03
N ASP A 164 1.70 13.27 0.53
CA ASP A 164 0.97 12.85 1.74
C ASP A 164 -0.53 13.17 1.68
N GLY A 165 -1.13 12.96 0.48
CA GLY A 165 -2.54 13.21 0.22
C GLY A 165 -2.90 14.69 0.01
N ILE A 166 -1.93 15.62 0.00
CA ILE A 166 -2.14 17.04 -0.23
C ILE A 166 -1.72 17.37 -1.66
N THR A 167 -2.61 18.01 -2.43
CA THR A 167 -2.30 18.45 -3.79
C THR A 167 -1.22 19.53 -3.78
N VAL A 168 -0.14 19.27 -4.51
CA VAL A 168 1.02 20.16 -4.68
C VAL A 168 1.27 20.50 -6.15
N THR A 169 0.27 20.41 -6.98
CA THR A 169 0.36 20.80 -8.40
C THR A 169 0.50 22.31 -8.51
N ASP A 170 1.52 22.78 -9.21
CA ASP A 170 1.71 24.20 -9.48
C ASP A 170 0.63 24.70 -10.48
N PRO A 171 -0.22 25.65 -10.10
CA PRO A 171 -1.28 26.13 -10.98
C PRO A 171 -0.78 26.93 -12.18
N TYR A 172 0.50 27.33 -12.20
CA TYR A 172 1.07 28.13 -13.27
C TYR A 172 1.70 27.30 -14.40
N ASN A 173 2.51 26.29 -14.04
CA ASN A 173 3.20 25.43 -14.99
C ASN A 173 2.65 23.99 -15.01
N SER A 174 1.69 23.70 -14.12
CA SER A 174 1.05 22.40 -13.97
C SER A 174 2.01 21.24 -13.63
N GLY A 175 3.22 21.56 -13.20
CA GLY A 175 4.20 20.61 -12.67
C GLY A 175 4.02 20.42 -11.16
N ILE A 176 5.02 19.84 -10.54
CA ILE A 176 5.09 19.75 -9.08
C ILE A 176 5.60 21.08 -8.49
N ALA A 177 4.93 21.57 -7.45
CA ALA A 177 5.29 22.86 -6.81
C ALA A 177 6.39 22.73 -5.74
N VAL A 178 6.79 21.52 -5.39
CA VAL A 178 7.81 21.20 -4.35
C VAL A 178 8.82 20.24 -4.90
N GLU A 179 10.10 20.49 -4.62
CA GLU A 179 11.18 19.55 -4.91
C GLU A 179 11.17 18.44 -3.84
N ILE A 180 11.18 17.19 -4.28
CA ILE A 180 11.21 16.03 -3.39
C ILE A 180 12.39 15.16 -3.79
N GLU A 181 13.30 14.96 -2.85
CA GLU A 181 14.42 14.05 -3.05
C GLU A 181 13.96 12.59 -2.98
N ASN A 182 14.51 11.74 -3.83
CA ASN A 182 14.19 10.31 -3.90
C ASN A 182 14.35 9.58 -2.56
N ASN A 183 15.30 10.01 -1.72
CA ASN A 183 15.54 9.43 -0.40
C ASN A 183 14.43 9.72 0.62
N ALA A 184 13.62 10.76 0.40
CA ALA A 184 12.49 11.13 1.24
C ALA A 184 11.22 10.34 0.89
N ILE A 185 11.21 9.62 -0.25
CA ILE A 185 10.05 8.88 -0.74
C ILE A 185 9.96 7.53 -0.02
N GLN A 186 8.82 7.25 0.60
CA GLN A 186 8.44 5.94 1.13
C GLN A 186 7.76 5.08 0.05
N GLU A 187 6.80 5.66 -0.65
CA GLU A 187 6.11 5.03 -1.77
C GLU A 187 5.70 6.08 -2.80
N LEU A 188 5.88 5.77 -4.08
CA LEU A 188 5.37 6.54 -5.22
C LEU A 188 4.23 5.75 -5.85
N GLN A 189 3.04 6.31 -5.84
CA GLN A 189 1.86 5.75 -6.47
C GLN A 189 1.54 6.52 -7.75
N PHE A 190 1.53 5.82 -8.88
CA PHE A 190 1.12 6.38 -10.15
C PHE A 190 -0.18 5.74 -10.61
N ILE A 191 -1.22 6.53 -10.77
CA ILE A 191 -2.56 6.11 -11.20
C ILE A 191 -2.87 6.71 -12.55
N SER A 192 -3.32 5.87 -13.49
CA SER A 192 -3.72 6.32 -14.82
C SER A 192 -5.00 5.62 -15.29
N GLY A 193 -5.85 6.34 -16.01
CA GLY A 193 -7.12 5.81 -16.54
C GLY A 193 -8.34 6.39 -15.82
N THR A 194 -9.25 5.54 -15.35
CA THR A 194 -10.42 5.99 -14.58
C THR A 194 -10.04 6.16 -13.11
N PHE A 195 -10.35 7.30 -12.53
CA PHE A 195 -10.04 7.61 -11.13
C PHE A 195 -11.28 7.54 -10.25
N ASN A 196 -11.06 7.29 -8.95
CA ASN A 196 -12.10 7.44 -7.95
C ASN A 196 -12.48 8.93 -7.79
N ALA A 197 -13.68 9.19 -7.27
CA ALA A 197 -14.20 10.55 -7.08
C ALA A 197 -13.37 11.42 -6.13
N GLU A 198 -12.52 10.83 -5.31
CA GLU A 198 -11.57 11.53 -4.43
C GLU A 198 -10.50 12.32 -5.21
N TYR A 199 -10.23 11.94 -6.46
CA TYR A 199 -9.23 12.55 -7.33
C TYR A 199 -9.84 13.48 -8.39
N TRP A 200 -10.83 14.27 -8.01
CA TRP A 200 -11.67 15.08 -8.91
C TRP A 200 -10.90 16.14 -9.75
N GLN A 201 -9.66 16.45 -9.39
CA GLN A 201 -8.82 17.42 -10.13
C GLN A 201 -7.93 16.79 -11.20
N ALA A 202 -7.77 15.48 -11.22
CA ALA A 202 -6.94 14.80 -12.20
C ALA A 202 -7.71 14.53 -13.50
N MET A 203 -7.05 14.71 -14.64
CA MET A 203 -7.64 14.48 -15.97
C MET A 203 -6.98 13.31 -16.70
N SER A 204 -5.65 13.14 -16.62
CA SER A 204 -4.91 12.08 -17.33
C SER A 204 -4.11 11.16 -16.41
N GLY A 205 -3.67 11.64 -15.27
CA GLY A 205 -2.89 10.87 -14.31
C GLY A 205 -2.83 11.50 -12.92
N ILE A 206 -2.52 10.68 -11.93
CA ILE A 206 -2.28 11.07 -10.55
C ILE A 206 -0.94 10.52 -10.14
N VAL A 207 -0.14 11.35 -9.53
CA VAL A 207 1.12 10.99 -8.88
C VAL A 207 0.95 11.33 -7.40
N ASN A 208 0.85 10.30 -6.57
CA ASN A 208 0.79 10.47 -5.13
C ASN A 208 2.09 9.98 -4.51
N ILE A 209 2.79 10.85 -3.81
CA ILE A 209 4.06 10.58 -3.15
C ILE A 209 3.79 10.52 -1.65
N VAL A 210 4.14 9.40 -1.03
CA VAL A 210 4.12 9.26 0.42
C VAL A 210 5.53 9.37 0.92
N THR A 211 5.75 10.27 1.88
CA THR A 211 7.08 10.52 2.46
C THR A 211 7.36 9.60 3.65
N LYS A 212 8.66 9.42 3.96
CA LYS A 212 9.13 8.62 5.11
C LYS A 212 8.81 9.26 6.44
#